data_e0c89a613f06aa0c2a157173cca8efb8
#
_entry.id   e0c89a613f06aa0c2a157173cca8efb8
#
_cell.length_a   1.000
_cell.length_b   1.000
_cell.length_c   1.000
_cell.angle_alpha   90.00
_cell.angle_beta   90.00
_cell.angle_gamma   90.00
#
_symmetry.space_group_name_H-M   'P 1'
#
loop_
_entity.id
_entity.type
_entity.pdbx_description
1 polymer ?
#
loop_
_entity_poly.entity_id
_entity_poly.type
_entity_poly.pdbx_seq_one_letter_code
_entity_poly.pdbx_strand_id
1 'polypeptide(L)'
;LPYMKMGWHCEGNDPDYHFVKYGKEKLKLPIECIQAEDMKIKKNFYDLIIIMGSLEHCYDPNTVLKKCSSSAKKNSLLVLEARGDPQSSTKNYFNHNHHRYFSKLSMELIMIKFGWTPIISTSYPITGPSRTGGIYCIGRFTGKPNNVNKLINLGMRETVDSVIHRFKYFDYLASKK
;
A
#
# COMPACT_ATOMS: atom_id res chain seq x y z
N LEU A 1 -3.56 -4.65 -16.84
CA LEU A 1 -4.04 -4.72 -18.23
C LEU A 1 -4.11 -3.32 -18.89
N PRO A 2 -4.65 -2.24 -18.27
CA PRO A 2 -4.69 -0.92 -18.90
C PRO A 2 -3.31 -0.42 -19.34
N TYR A 3 -2.31 -0.47 -18.50
CA TYR A 3 -0.93 -0.03 -18.82
C TYR A 3 -0.33 -0.81 -19.99
N MET A 4 -0.55 -2.13 -20.06
CA MET A 4 -0.09 -2.94 -21.20
C MET A 4 -0.73 -2.49 -22.52
N LYS A 5 -2.03 -2.14 -22.49
CA LYS A 5 -2.72 -1.58 -23.67
C LYS A 5 -2.18 -0.21 -24.09
N MET A 6 -1.53 0.50 -23.18
CA MET A 6 -0.83 1.76 -23.44
C MET A 6 0.63 1.55 -23.90
N GLY A 7 1.05 0.30 -24.11
CA GLY A 7 2.40 -0.04 -24.55
C GLY A 7 3.44 -0.15 -23.44
N TRP A 8 3.03 -0.16 -22.17
CA TRP A 8 3.97 -0.29 -21.06
C TRP A 8 4.41 -1.76 -20.89
N HIS A 9 5.69 -1.94 -20.62
CA HIS A 9 6.17 -3.22 -20.13
C HIS A 9 5.72 -3.39 -18.67
N CYS A 10 4.96 -4.45 -18.39
CA CYS A 10 4.39 -4.70 -17.07
C CYS A 10 4.78 -6.09 -16.58
N GLU A 11 5.01 -6.22 -15.30
CA GLU A 11 5.20 -7.49 -14.60
C GLU A 11 4.38 -7.40 -13.30
N GLY A 12 3.98 -8.54 -12.76
CA GLY A 12 3.24 -8.57 -11.50
C GLY A 12 3.40 -9.89 -10.77
N ASN A 13 2.94 -9.93 -9.54
CA ASN A 13 2.84 -11.14 -8.73
C ASN A 13 1.58 -11.12 -7.89
N ASP A 14 1.09 -12.30 -7.59
CA ASP A 14 0.02 -12.56 -6.66
C ASP A 14 0.24 -13.95 -6.04
N PRO A 15 0.03 -14.18 -4.75
CA PRO A 15 0.18 -15.50 -4.14
C PRO A 15 -0.95 -16.46 -4.49
N ASP A 16 -2.11 -15.97 -4.94
CA ASP A 16 -3.25 -16.82 -5.27
C ASP A 16 -3.09 -17.49 -6.63
N TYR A 17 -2.97 -18.81 -6.60
CA TYR A 17 -2.83 -19.63 -7.80
C TYR A 17 -3.99 -19.44 -8.79
N HIS A 18 -5.22 -19.32 -8.30
CA HIS A 18 -6.40 -19.24 -9.18
C HIS A 18 -6.44 -17.90 -9.92
N PHE A 19 -6.12 -16.79 -9.22
CA PHE A 19 -5.99 -15.48 -9.85
C PHE A 19 -4.85 -15.43 -10.86
N VAL A 20 -3.70 -15.99 -10.51
CA VAL A 20 -2.55 -16.07 -11.42
C VAL A 20 -2.85 -16.91 -12.65
N LYS A 21 -3.46 -18.09 -12.48
CA LYS A 21 -3.86 -18.97 -13.59
C LYS A 21 -4.83 -18.24 -14.53
N TYR A 22 -5.88 -17.64 -14.01
CA TYR A 22 -6.82 -16.84 -14.80
C TYR A 22 -6.13 -15.68 -15.52
N GLY A 23 -5.29 -14.93 -14.81
CA GLY A 23 -4.51 -13.82 -15.36
C GLY A 23 -3.64 -14.24 -16.54
N LYS A 24 -2.91 -15.36 -16.42
CA LYS A 24 -2.08 -15.91 -17.50
C LYS A 24 -2.88 -16.45 -18.67
N GLU A 25 -3.84 -17.31 -18.39
CA GLU A 25 -4.56 -18.06 -19.43
C GLU A 25 -5.58 -17.19 -20.19
N LYS A 26 -6.33 -16.36 -19.46
CA LYS A 26 -7.43 -15.57 -20.05
C LYS A 26 -7.03 -14.15 -20.42
N LEU A 27 -6.22 -13.49 -19.56
CA LEU A 27 -5.86 -12.09 -19.75
C LEU A 27 -4.46 -11.89 -20.34
N LYS A 28 -3.68 -12.97 -20.51
CA LYS A 28 -2.30 -12.93 -21.01
C LYS A 28 -1.38 -12.00 -20.23
N LEU A 29 -1.59 -11.94 -18.90
CA LEU A 29 -0.79 -11.09 -18.02
C LEU A 29 0.56 -11.75 -17.69
N PRO A 30 1.65 -10.99 -17.69
CA PRO A 30 2.96 -11.44 -17.19
C PRO A 30 3.00 -11.36 -15.66
N ILE A 31 2.39 -12.35 -15.01
CA ILE A 31 2.20 -12.41 -13.56
C ILE A 31 2.76 -13.73 -13.02
N GLU A 32 3.45 -13.66 -11.87
CA GLU A 32 4.00 -14.84 -11.18
C GLU A 32 3.17 -15.20 -9.94
N CYS A 33 3.06 -16.51 -9.66
CA CYS A 33 2.42 -17.02 -8.44
C CYS A 33 3.48 -17.08 -7.33
N ILE A 34 3.64 -15.97 -6.60
CA ILE A 34 4.66 -15.85 -5.55
C ILE A 34 4.25 -14.76 -4.57
N GLN A 35 4.65 -14.93 -3.30
CA GLN A 35 4.50 -13.89 -2.28
C GLN A 35 5.33 -12.65 -2.63
N ALA A 36 4.86 -11.48 -2.24
CA ALA A 36 5.57 -10.23 -2.50
C ALA A 36 6.95 -10.20 -1.83
N GLU A 37 7.08 -10.83 -0.65
CA GLU A 37 8.34 -10.97 0.09
C GLU A 37 9.38 -11.80 -0.66
N ASP A 38 8.94 -12.76 -1.49
CA ASP A 38 9.81 -13.71 -2.20
C ASP A 38 10.08 -13.29 -3.64
N MET A 39 9.40 -12.26 -4.15
CA MET A 39 9.56 -11.82 -5.54
C MET A 39 11.03 -11.56 -5.90
N LYS A 40 11.43 -11.98 -7.09
CA LYS A 40 12.74 -11.67 -7.65
C LYS A 40 12.76 -10.21 -8.09
N ILE A 41 13.81 -9.49 -7.73
CA ILE A 41 13.95 -8.07 -8.06
C ILE A 41 14.91 -7.85 -9.23
N LYS A 42 14.56 -6.90 -10.10
CA LYS A 42 15.43 -6.31 -11.11
C LYS A 42 15.88 -4.95 -10.61
N LYS A 43 17.15 -4.77 -10.28
CA LYS A 43 17.67 -3.52 -9.71
C LYS A 43 17.54 -2.35 -10.70
N ASN A 44 17.11 -1.18 -10.19
CA ASN A 44 16.99 0.06 -10.97
C ASN A 44 16.22 -0.14 -12.30
N PHE A 45 15.11 -0.82 -12.25
CA PHE A 45 14.41 -1.27 -13.45
C PHE A 45 13.05 -0.61 -13.67
N TYR A 46 12.26 -0.41 -12.61
CA TYR A 46 10.88 0.05 -12.74
C TYR A 46 10.75 1.57 -12.61
N ASP A 47 9.93 2.14 -13.49
CA ASP A 47 9.54 3.56 -13.47
C ASP A 47 8.30 3.79 -12.60
N LEU A 48 7.46 2.76 -12.45
CA LEU A 48 6.25 2.75 -11.64
C LEU A 48 6.10 1.42 -10.94
N ILE A 49 5.85 1.46 -9.63
CA ILE A 49 5.53 0.31 -8.80
C ILE A 49 4.17 0.55 -8.16
N ILE A 50 3.28 -0.44 -8.20
CA ILE A 50 1.92 -0.33 -7.70
C ILE A 50 1.64 -1.49 -6.76
N ILE A 51 1.21 -1.19 -5.54
CA ILE A 51 0.74 -2.16 -4.54
C ILE A 51 -0.66 -1.72 -4.09
N MET A 52 -1.68 -2.49 -4.48
CA MET A 52 -3.07 -2.14 -4.25
C MET A 52 -3.77 -3.25 -3.45
N GLY A 53 -4.18 -2.95 -2.21
CA GLY A 53 -4.90 -3.88 -1.35
C GLY A 53 -4.13 -5.16 -1.05
N SER A 54 -2.82 -5.06 -0.88
CA SER A 54 -1.95 -6.22 -0.64
C SER A 54 -1.02 -6.02 0.55
N LEU A 55 -0.63 -4.78 0.84
CA LEU A 55 0.39 -4.50 1.87
C LEU A 55 -0.08 -4.90 3.27
N GLU A 56 -1.39 -4.81 3.55
CA GLU A 56 -2.01 -5.24 4.80
C GLU A 56 -1.97 -6.75 5.02
N HIS A 57 -1.82 -7.52 3.95
CA HIS A 57 -1.74 -8.98 3.98
C HIS A 57 -0.30 -9.52 4.03
N CYS A 58 0.69 -8.69 3.70
CA CYS A 58 2.09 -9.09 3.72
C CYS A 58 2.54 -9.44 5.14
N TYR A 59 3.35 -10.49 5.31
CA TYR A 59 3.97 -10.83 6.59
C TYR A 59 4.94 -9.74 7.05
N ASP A 60 5.80 -9.31 6.12
CA ASP A 60 6.77 -8.24 6.36
C ASP A 60 6.74 -7.17 5.26
N PRO A 61 5.93 -6.13 5.41
CA PRO A 61 5.90 -5.02 4.47
C PRO A 61 7.23 -4.27 4.36
N ASN A 62 8.13 -4.37 5.36
CA ASN A 62 9.46 -3.76 5.26
C ASN A 62 10.29 -4.49 4.19
N THR A 63 10.25 -5.81 4.16
CA THR A 63 10.93 -6.60 3.11
C THR A 63 10.38 -6.26 1.73
N VAL A 64 9.05 -6.16 1.57
CA VAL A 64 8.42 -5.77 0.30
C VAL A 64 8.89 -4.39 -0.14
N LEU A 65 8.80 -3.38 0.72
CA LEU A 65 9.19 -2.01 0.37
C LEU A 65 10.70 -1.84 0.14
N LYS A 66 11.54 -2.61 0.85
CA LYS A 66 12.98 -2.68 0.57
C LYS A 66 13.25 -3.20 -0.84
N LYS A 67 12.53 -4.24 -1.27
CA LYS A 67 12.60 -4.77 -2.63
C LYS A 67 12.12 -3.74 -3.66
N CYS A 68 11.00 -3.06 -3.40
CA CYS A 68 10.53 -1.97 -4.25
C CYS A 68 11.59 -0.88 -4.43
N SER A 69 12.21 -0.44 -3.34
CA SER A 69 13.27 0.57 -3.41
C SER A 69 14.50 0.11 -4.19
N SER A 70 14.88 -1.17 -4.03
CA SER A 70 16.01 -1.74 -4.79
C SER A 70 15.70 -1.87 -6.29
N SER A 71 14.42 -2.00 -6.65
CA SER A 71 13.96 -2.16 -8.02
C SER A 71 13.64 -0.83 -8.71
N ALA A 72 13.50 0.24 -7.94
CA ALA A 72 13.09 1.55 -8.41
C ALA A 72 14.21 2.27 -9.16
N LYS A 73 13.89 2.85 -10.32
CA LYS A 73 14.75 3.86 -10.95
C LYS A 73 14.70 5.17 -10.17
N LYS A 74 15.69 6.02 -10.33
CA LYS A 74 15.66 7.39 -9.80
C LYS A 74 14.42 8.12 -10.32
N ASN A 75 13.71 8.78 -9.43
CA ASN A 75 12.46 9.52 -9.71
C ASN A 75 11.25 8.65 -10.07
N SER A 76 11.33 7.32 -9.99
CA SER A 76 10.16 6.46 -10.18
C SER A 76 9.07 6.74 -9.15
N LEU A 77 7.87 6.27 -9.44
CA LEU A 77 6.72 6.41 -8.57
C LEU A 77 6.37 5.09 -7.88
N LEU A 78 5.97 5.18 -6.63
CA LEU A 78 5.34 4.09 -5.88
C LEU A 78 3.92 4.52 -5.53
N VAL A 79 2.95 3.70 -5.92
CA VAL A 79 1.55 3.86 -5.55
C VAL A 79 1.21 2.78 -4.54
N LEU A 80 0.85 3.17 -3.34
CA LEU A 80 0.37 2.28 -2.28
C LEU A 80 -1.11 2.50 -2.04
N GLU A 81 -1.85 1.43 -1.91
CA GLU A 81 -3.19 1.42 -1.33
C GLU A 81 -3.25 0.25 -0.35
N ALA A 82 -3.73 0.51 0.84
CA ALA A 82 -3.93 -0.50 1.86
C ALA A 82 -5.13 -0.14 2.75
N ARG A 83 -5.62 -1.11 3.51
CA ARG A 83 -6.66 -0.85 4.52
C ARG A 83 -6.12 0.13 5.57
N GLY A 84 -6.90 1.15 5.79
CA GLY A 84 -6.50 2.28 6.62
C GLY A 84 -7.68 2.89 7.38
N ASP A 85 -7.65 4.16 7.66
CA ASP A 85 -8.56 4.90 8.54
C ASP A 85 -10.00 4.40 8.52
N PRO A 86 -10.62 4.19 9.69
CA PRO A 86 -11.99 3.72 9.78
C PRO A 86 -12.95 4.71 9.11
N GLN A 87 -13.68 4.22 8.12
CA GLN A 87 -14.79 4.96 7.49
C GLN A 87 -16.12 4.22 7.72
N SER A 88 -16.11 3.22 8.59
CA SER A 88 -17.26 2.41 8.97
C SER A 88 -17.14 1.99 10.43
N SER A 89 -18.21 1.40 10.98
CA SER A 89 -18.17 0.87 12.34
C SER A 89 -17.14 -0.25 12.50
N THR A 90 -16.64 -0.42 13.73
CA THR A 90 -15.68 -1.47 14.10
C THR A 90 -16.15 -2.87 13.71
N LYS A 91 -17.46 -3.14 13.74
CA LYS A 91 -18.04 -4.45 13.37
C LYS A 91 -17.71 -4.88 11.94
N ASN A 92 -17.59 -3.92 11.02
CA ASN A 92 -17.36 -4.18 9.59
C ASN A 92 -15.93 -3.88 9.15
N TYR A 93 -15.12 -3.33 10.05
CA TYR A 93 -13.79 -2.84 9.72
C TYR A 93 -12.70 -3.88 9.96
N PHE A 94 -12.70 -4.50 11.15
CA PHE A 94 -11.70 -5.49 11.49
C PHE A 94 -12.02 -6.84 10.87
N ASN A 95 -11.05 -7.36 10.12
CA ASN A 95 -11.12 -8.65 9.46
C ASN A 95 -9.82 -9.41 9.78
N HIS A 96 -9.94 -10.69 10.15
CA HIS A 96 -8.80 -11.54 10.46
C HIS A 96 -7.82 -11.75 9.29
N ASN A 97 -8.24 -11.47 8.06
CA ASN A 97 -7.39 -11.54 6.87
C ASN A 97 -6.40 -10.37 6.76
N HIS A 98 -6.62 -9.28 7.52
CA HIS A 98 -5.71 -8.15 7.53
C HIS A 98 -4.79 -8.22 8.72
N HIS A 99 -3.51 -8.47 8.50
CA HIS A 99 -2.51 -8.53 9.58
C HIS A 99 -2.26 -7.15 10.20
N ARG A 100 -2.60 -6.07 9.48
CA ARG A 100 -2.44 -4.69 9.93
C ARG A 100 -3.38 -3.73 9.24
N TYR A 101 -3.52 -2.57 9.85
CA TYR A 101 -4.23 -1.44 9.30
C TYR A 101 -3.31 -0.23 9.30
N PHE A 102 -3.36 0.54 8.23
CA PHE A 102 -2.50 1.70 8.07
C PHE A 102 -3.27 2.98 8.38
N SER A 103 -2.62 3.93 9.05
CA SER A 103 -3.04 5.31 9.01
C SER A 103 -2.34 6.03 7.86
N LYS A 104 -2.85 7.21 7.51
CA LYS A 104 -2.19 8.08 6.54
C LYS A 104 -0.74 8.35 6.94
N LEU A 105 -0.51 8.69 8.20
CA LEU A 105 0.83 8.96 8.72
C LEU A 105 1.73 7.72 8.67
N SER A 106 1.24 6.55 9.07
CA SER A 106 2.04 5.33 9.03
C SER A 106 2.43 4.93 7.61
N MET A 107 1.56 5.18 6.63
CA MET A 107 1.85 4.95 5.21
C MET A 107 2.92 5.91 4.68
N GLU A 108 2.86 7.19 5.07
CA GLU A 108 3.89 8.17 4.75
C GLU A 108 5.25 7.81 5.38
N LEU A 109 5.25 7.45 6.67
CA LEU A 109 6.46 7.09 7.40
C LEU A 109 7.14 5.84 6.82
N ILE A 110 6.36 4.82 6.44
CA ILE A 110 6.96 3.62 5.83
C ILE A 110 7.56 3.93 4.45
N MET A 111 6.95 4.81 3.66
CA MET A 111 7.54 5.30 2.42
C MET A 111 8.86 6.03 2.66
N ILE A 112 8.87 6.99 3.59
CA ILE A 112 10.06 7.78 3.94
C ILE A 112 11.20 6.88 4.43
N LYS A 113 10.89 5.86 5.23
CA LYS A 113 11.85 4.87 5.73
C LYS A 113 12.63 4.19 4.60
N PHE A 114 11.98 3.97 3.46
CA PHE A 114 12.58 3.27 2.32
C PHE A 114 13.00 4.19 1.16
N GLY A 115 13.12 5.49 1.42
CA GLY A 115 13.68 6.45 0.46
C GLY A 115 12.69 6.98 -0.57
N TRP A 116 11.40 6.89 -0.27
CA TRP A 116 10.33 7.50 -1.06
C TRP A 116 9.86 8.79 -0.39
N THR A 117 9.73 9.86 -1.17
CA THR A 117 9.13 11.11 -0.68
C THR A 117 7.65 11.12 -1.04
N PRO A 118 6.73 11.13 -0.05
CA PRO A 118 5.31 11.22 -0.30
C PRO A 118 4.96 12.50 -1.07
N ILE A 119 4.13 12.37 -2.11
CA ILE A 119 3.62 13.47 -2.93
C ILE A 119 2.14 13.67 -2.66
N ILE A 120 1.40 12.56 -2.59
CA ILE A 120 -0.04 12.53 -2.32
C ILE A 120 -0.26 11.51 -1.21
N SER A 121 -1.08 11.89 -0.24
CA SER A 121 -1.56 10.99 0.80
C SER A 121 -3.01 11.33 1.12
N THR A 122 -3.92 10.39 0.92
CA THR A 122 -5.35 10.62 1.06
C THR A 122 -6.09 9.36 1.47
N SER A 123 -7.21 9.53 2.18
CA SER A 123 -8.19 8.48 2.45
C SER A 123 -9.33 8.42 1.41
N TYR A 124 -9.36 9.34 0.47
CA TYR A 124 -10.32 9.29 -0.64
C TYR A 124 -9.80 8.38 -1.75
N PRO A 125 -10.66 7.51 -2.34
CA PRO A 125 -10.24 6.67 -3.44
C PRO A 125 -9.78 7.51 -4.65
N ILE A 126 -8.58 7.22 -5.13
CA ILE A 126 -8.02 7.87 -6.32
C ILE A 126 -8.64 7.27 -7.60
N THR A 127 -9.06 6.00 -7.53
CA THR A 127 -9.49 5.18 -8.66
C THR A 127 -10.99 4.88 -8.70
N GLY A 128 -11.81 5.62 -7.95
CA GLY A 128 -13.26 5.47 -7.93
C GLY A 128 -13.83 4.99 -6.59
N PRO A 129 -15.16 4.89 -6.46
CA PRO A 129 -15.86 4.68 -5.18
C PRO A 129 -15.84 3.24 -4.67
N SER A 130 -15.20 2.31 -5.37
CA SER A 130 -15.32 0.87 -5.09
C SER A 130 -14.56 0.39 -3.85
N ARG A 131 -13.67 1.21 -3.28
CA ARG A 131 -12.89 0.87 -2.09
C ARG A 131 -12.96 1.97 -1.05
N THR A 132 -13.97 1.89 -0.19
CA THR A 132 -14.09 2.72 1.01
C THR A 132 -13.15 2.20 2.09
N GLY A 133 -12.56 3.08 2.90
CA GLY A 133 -11.67 2.72 4.02
C GLY A 133 -10.25 2.34 3.60
N GLY A 134 -9.81 2.74 2.42
CA GLY A 134 -8.42 2.63 1.97
C GLY A 134 -7.63 3.92 2.22
N ILE A 135 -6.35 3.77 2.50
CA ILE A 135 -5.37 4.85 2.46
C ILE A 135 -4.59 4.73 1.16
N TYR A 136 -4.48 5.83 0.45
CA TYR A 136 -3.72 5.94 -0.79
C TYR A 136 -2.52 6.84 -0.56
N CYS A 137 -1.35 6.38 -0.95
CA CYS A 137 -0.14 7.18 -0.88
C CYS A 137 0.67 7.02 -2.16
N ILE A 138 1.05 8.13 -2.78
CA ILE A 138 1.94 8.16 -3.93
C ILE A 138 3.23 8.82 -3.50
N GLY A 139 4.36 8.16 -3.73
CA GLY A 139 5.68 8.68 -3.42
C GLY A 139 6.62 8.63 -4.60
N ARG A 140 7.59 9.55 -4.62
CA ARG A 140 8.69 9.60 -5.58
C ARG A 140 9.95 9.03 -4.96
N PHE A 141 10.63 8.16 -5.69
CA PHE A 141 11.87 7.56 -5.21
C PHE A 141 13.03 8.58 -5.29
N THR A 142 13.57 8.91 -4.12
CA THR A 142 14.72 9.80 -3.97
C THR A 142 16.00 9.04 -3.61
N GLY A 143 15.85 7.77 -3.19
CA GLY A 143 16.96 6.95 -2.72
C GLY A 143 17.59 7.42 -1.40
N LYS A 144 16.92 8.35 -0.70
CA LYS A 144 17.39 8.91 0.58
C LYS A 144 16.47 8.44 1.71
N PRO A 145 16.72 7.24 2.29
CA PRO A 145 15.96 6.79 3.44
C PRO A 145 16.16 7.73 4.60
N ASN A 146 15.11 8.02 5.33
CA ASN A 146 15.16 8.88 6.52
C ASN A 146 15.07 8.06 7.80
N ASN A 147 15.65 8.57 8.86
CA ASN A 147 15.49 7.97 10.18
C ASN A 147 14.09 8.27 10.73
N VAL A 148 13.20 7.29 10.59
CA VAL A 148 11.79 7.39 11.01
C VAL A 148 11.69 7.66 12.53
N ASN A 149 12.59 7.11 13.34
CA ASN A 149 12.59 7.35 14.79
C ASN A 149 12.81 8.84 15.10
N LYS A 150 13.66 9.52 14.32
CA LYS A 150 13.83 10.97 14.46
C LYS A 150 12.54 11.73 14.13
N LEU A 151 11.81 11.32 13.09
CA LEU A 151 10.53 11.92 12.72
C LEU A 151 9.46 11.69 13.81
N ILE A 152 9.40 10.47 14.36
CA ILE A 152 8.50 10.14 15.48
C ILE A 152 8.83 11.01 16.71
N ASN A 153 10.10 11.18 17.03
CA ASN A 153 10.53 12.03 18.15
C ASN A 153 10.21 13.52 17.93
N LEU A 154 10.06 13.95 16.68
CA LEU A 154 9.59 15.30 16.33
C LEU A 154 8.06 15.44 16.34
N GLY A 155 7.34 14.46 16.88
CA GLY A 155 5.89 14.49 17.02
C GLY A 155 5.11 13.90 15.82
N MET A 156 5.79 13.36 14.82
CA MET A 156 5.12 12.65 13.71
C MET A 156 4.69 11.24 14.15
N ARG A 157 3.76 11.18 15.09
CA ARG A 157 3.23 9.91 15.59
C ARG A 157 1.72 10.00 15.80
N GLU A 158 1.03 8.89 15.60
CA GLU A 158 -0.31 8.73 16.10
C GLU A 158 -0.28 8.16 17.50
N THR A 159 -1.17 8.64 18.35
CA THR A 159 -1.39 8.06 19.67
C THR A 159 -2.48 7.01 19.61
N VAL A 160 -2.42 6.03 20.52
CA VAL A 160 -3.49 5.04 20.66
C VAL A 160 -4.84 5.73 20.89
N ASP A 161 -4.87 6.80 21.68
CA ASP A 161 -6.08 7.56 21.97
C ASP A 161 -6.68 8.21 20.73
N SER A 162 -5.86 8.76 19.81
CA SER A 162 -6.35 9.34 18.57
C SER A 162 -6.97 8.29 17.64
N VAL A 163 -6.42 7.08 17.62
CA VAL A 163 -6.97 5.95 16.86
C VAL A 163 -8.29 5.49 17.47
N ILE A 164 -8.33 5.28 18.80
CA ILE A 164 -9.55 4.88 19.51
C ILE A 164 -10.65 5.92 19.33
N HIS A 165 -10.31 7.21 19.39
CA HIS A 165 -11.29 8.29 19.20
C HIS A 165 -11.94 8.24 17.81
N ARG A 166 -11.17 7.99 16.76
CA ARG A 166 -11.72 7.83 15.40
C ARG A 166 -12.69 6.65 15.31
N PHE A 167 -12.34 5.49 15.88
CA PHE A 167 -13.25 4.34 15.90
C PHE A 167 -14.55 4.63 16.65
N LYS A 168 -14.47 5.22 17.85
CA LYS A 168 -15.65 5.61 18.63
C LYS A 168 -16.56 6.58 17.86
N TYR A 169 -15.97 7.51 17.12
CA TYR A 169 -16.74 8.44 16.28
C TYR A 169 -17.54 7.72 15.20
N PHE A 170 -16.93 6.77 14.49
CA PHE A 170 -17.62 6.00 13.46
C PHE A 170 -18.66 5.03 14.04
N ASP A 171 -18.40 4.42 15.20
CA ASP A 171 -19.39 3.61 15.90
C ASP A 171 -20.61 4.44 16.34
N TYR A 172 -20.37 5.66 16.83
CA TYR A 172 -21.44 6.60 17.12
C TYR A 172 -22.26 6.95 15.87
N LEU A 173 -21.62 7.27 14.74
CA LEU A 173 -22.35 7.56 13.49
C LEU A 173 -23.15 6.35 13.00
N ALA A 174 -22.63 5.15 13.15
CA ALA A 174 -23.33 3.93 12.77
C ALA A 174 -24.54 3.61 13.65
N SER A 175 -24.53 4.02 14.92
CA SER A 175 -25.66 3.84 15.85
C SER A 175 -26.82 4.81 15.60
N LYS A 176 -26.60 5.84 14.77
CA LYS A 176 -27.63 6.85 14.42
C LYS A 176 -28.41 6.52 13.14
N LYS A 177 -28.01 5.46 12.43
CA LYS A 177 -28.71 4.90 11.26
C LYS A 177 -29.61 3.74 11.68
#